data_e149a47485c01f2e3a459541501908bd
#
_entry.id   e149a47485c01f2e3a459541501908bd
#
_cell.length_a   1.000
_cell.length_b   1.000
_cell.length_c   1.000
_cell.angle_alpha   90.00
_cell.angle_beta   90.00
_cell.angle_gamma   90.00
#
_symmetry.space_group_name_H-M   'P 1'
#
loop_
_entity.id
_entity.type
_entity.pdbx_description
1 polymer ?
#
loop_
_entity_poly.entity_id
_entity_poly.type
_entity_poly.pdbx_seq_one_letter_code
_entity_poly.pdbx_strand_id
1 'polypeptide(L)'
;MASKAPSYLRNGKELVSGIQKLAYRHPAYQIFQDWLEVSAIAISNAVDLANFEEREKRYLELINQYNKEEQSALVELFTTLVRTLTDEVETSGTPRDVLGEVFHGLELHNKYKGQFFTPNHICEFMGRAVIAGDTEEVINERGFISVCEPCVGSGGLVIGLAAAMAYHKHNYQTELVVTACDIDIKCVHMAYLQLSLYGIPAKIIHGNSLTGEQWSVWYTPTYIVGLWALREGTTIEDVAKAVENKQEEITRHVVEIPQEEFELKVDENGQIRLF
;
A
#
# COMPACT_ATOMS: atom_id res chain seq x y z
N MET A 1 0.34 -37.86 -9.18
CA MET A 1 -0.01 -36.81 -10.15
C MET A 1 -0.05 -35.52 -9.41
N ALA A 2 0.92 -34.60 -9.60
CA ALA A 2 0.88 -33.30 -8.95
C ALA A 2 -0.33 -32.54 -9.52
N SER A 3 -1.27 -32.15 -8.64
CA SER A 3 -2.39 -31.30 -8.98
C SER A 3 -1.84 -30.02 -9.60
N LYS A 4 -2.16 -29.76 -10.88
CA LYS A 4 -1.87 -28.45 -11.46
C LYS A 4 -2.54 -27.39 -10.59
N ALA A 5 -1.74 -26.52 -10.02
CA ALA A 5 -2.29 -25.38 -9.26
C ALA A 5 -3.33 -24.65 -10.11
N PRO A 6 -4.41 -24.15 -9.48
CA PRO A 6 -5.41 -23.37 -10.18
C PRO A 6 -4.77 -22.26 -11.01
N SER A 7 -5.31 -21.98 -12.19
CA SER A 7 -4.74 -21.00 -13.14
C SER A 7 -4.62 -19.59 -12.58
N TYR A 8 -5.42 -19.26 -11.55
CA TYR A 8 -5.40 -17.97 -10.87
C TYR A 8 -4.23 -17.80 -9.87
N LEU A 9 -3.51 -18.88 -9.53
CA LEU A 9 -2.34 -18.85 -8.63
C LEU A 9 -1.02 -18.85 -9.40
N ARG A 10 -0.97 -18.28 -10.60
CA ARG A 10 0.20 -18.41 -11.45
C ARG A 10 1.46 -17.86 -10.80
N ASN A 11 1.36 -16.71 -10.15
CA ASN A 11 2.50 -15.91 -9.66
C ASN A 11 2.53 -15.73 -8.13
N GLY A 12 1.41 -15.89 -7.45
CA GLY A 12 1.32 -15.76 -5.99
C GLY A 12 1.71 -17.00 -5.17
N LYS A 13 2.11 -18.11 -5.79
CA LYS A 13 2.34 -19.39 -5.10
C LYS A 13 3.40 -19.36 -4.02
N GLU A 14 4.52 -18.69 -4.29
CA GLU A 14 5.62 -18.59 -3.34
C GLU A 14 5.20 -17.77 -2.12
N LEU A 15 4.45 -16.69 -2.32
CA LEU A 15 3.88 -15.87 -1.26
C LEU A 15 2.88 -16.66 -0.42
N VAL A 16 1.93 -17.36 -1.06
CA VAL A 16 0.98 -18.23 -0.36
C VAL A 16 1.71 -19.28 0.49
N SER A 17 2.68 -19.98 -0.11
CA SER A 17 3.48 -20.99 0.59
C SER A 17 4.29 -20.39 1.75
N GLY A 18 4.87 -19.21 1.58
CA GLY A 18 5.64 -18.52 2.61
C GLY A 18 4.76 -18.11 3.80
N ILE A 19 3.58 -17.54 3.55
CA ILE A 19 2.60 -17.20 4.58
C ILE A 19 2.11 -18.45 5.32
N GLN A 20 1.79 -19.51 4.60
CA GLN A 20 1.36 -20.79 5.20
C GLN A 20 2.43 -21.44 6.08
N LYS A 21 3.72 -21.29 5.74
CA LYS A 21 4.83 -21.77 6.58
C LYS A 21 4.91 -21.04 7.92
N LEU A 22 4.55 -19.77 7.98
CA LEU A 22 4.49 -18.98 9.20
C LEU A 22 3.23 -19.29 10.04
N ALA A 23 2.21 -19.92 9.44
CA ALA A 23 0.92 -20.16 10.08
C ALA A 23 0.91 -21.27 11.16
N TYR A 24 2.04 -21.52 11.83
CA TYR A 24 2.15 -22.44 12.94
C TYR A 24 1.89 -21.81 14.32
N ARG A 25 2.10 -20.49 14.48
CA ARG A 25 1.86 -19.73 15.72
C ARG A 25 0.73 -18.73 15.59
N HIS A 26 0.54 -18.18 14.41
CA HIS A 26 -0.46 -17.16 14.11
C HIS A 26 -1.36 -17.63 12.96
N PRO A 27 -2.65 -17.31 12.95
CA PRO A 27 -3.51 -17.61 11.81
C PRO A 27 -2.98 -16.97 10.51
N ALA A 28 -3.05 -17.69 9.38
CA ALA A 28 -2.57 -17.18 8.08
C ALA A 28 -3.17 -15.82 7.72
N TYR A 29 -4.43 -15.57 8.08
CA TYR A 29 -5.10 -14.29 7.91
C TYR A 29 -4.37 -13.15 8.66
N GLN A 30 -4.02 -13.37 9.92
CA GLN A 30 -3.31 -12.38 10.74
C GLN A 30 -1.92 -12.11 10.16
N ILE A 31 -1.16 -13.16 9.83
CA ILE A 31 0.16 -13.01 9.21
C ILE A 31 0.08 -12.19 7.93
N PHE A 32 -0.89 -12.50 7.07
CA PHE A 32 -1.10 -11.76 5.83
C PHE A 32 -1.40 -10.28 6.08
N GLN A 33 -2.31 -9.99 7.01
CA GLN A 33 -2.69 -8.62 7.37
C GLN A 33 -1.50 -7.86 7.98
N ASP A 34 -0.81 -8.43 8.96
CA ASP A 34 0.31 -7.79 9.64
C ASP A 34 1.49 -7.58 8.69
N TRP A 35 1.77 -8.56 7.81
CA TRP A 35 2.78 -8.43 6.77
C TRP A 35 2.47 -7.31 5.76
N LEU A 36 1.23 -7.19 5.31
CA LEU A 36 0.80 -6.08 4.46
C LEU A 36 1.02 -4.74 5.15
N GLU A 37 0.60 -4.62 6.42
CA GLU A 37 0.69 -3.39 7.20
C GLU A 37 2.14 -2.99 7.44
N VAL A 38 3.02 -3.89 7.95
CA VAL A 38 4.43 -3.55 8.18
C VAL A 38 5.17 -3.22 6.88
N SER A 39 4.85 -3.90 5.78
CA SER A 39 5.43 -3.61 4.47
C SER A 39 4.98 -2.25 3.92
N ALA A 40 3.70 -1.91 4.08
CA ALA A 40 3.17 -0.61 3.68
C ALA A 40 3.77 0.53 4.51
N ILE A 41 3.89 0.35 5.83
CA ILE A 41 4.53 1.33 6.72
C ILE A 41 6.00 1.53 6.32
N ALA A 42 6.74 0.45 6.07
CA ALA A 42 8.15 0.54 5.70
C ALA A 42 8.38 1.37 4.42
N ILE A 43 7.55 1.18 3.39
CA ILE A 43 7.61 2.01 2.16
C ILE A 43 7.21 3.45 2.48
N SER A 44 6.13 3.63 3.22
CA SER A 44 5.58 4.95 3.53
C SER A 44 6.57 5.80 4.34
N ASN A 45 7.20 5.23 5.36
CA ASN A 45 8.14 5.92 6.23
C ASN A 45 9.38 6.43 5.49
N ALA A 46 9.68 5.89 4.31
CA ALA A 46 10.79 6.36 3.49
C ALA A 46 10.50 7.72 2.81
N VAL A 47 9.23 8.12 2.65
CA VAL A 47 8.84 9.29 1.85
C VAL A 47 7.80 10.19 2.52
N ASP A 48 6.89 9.65 3.34
CA ASP A 48 5.80 10.39 4.01
C ASP A 48 6.21 10.75 5.44
N LEU A 49 7.07 11.76 5.57
CA LEU A 49 7.59 12.21 6.86
C LEU A 49 6.51 12.78 7.79
N ALA A 50 5.41 13.26 7.24
CA ALA A 50 4.31 13.83 8.02
C ALA A 50 3.57 12.79 8.88
N ASN A 51 3.59 11.51 8.49
CA ASN A 51 2.95 10.42 9.20
C ASN A 51 3.97 9.43 9.83
N PHE A 52 5.27 9.79 9.80
CA PHE A 52 6.35 8.89 10.21
C PHE A 52 6.22 8.40 11.65
N GLU A 53 6.07 9.31 12.61
CA GLU A 53 6.08 8.96 14.05
C GLU A 53 4.94 8.00 14.42
N GLU A 54 3.73 8.28 13.94
CA GLU A 54 2.57 7.42 14.20
C GLU A 54 2.74 6.04 13.57
N ARG A 55 3.18 6.02 12.30
CA ARG A 55 3.40 4.76 11.56
C ARG A 55 4.56 3.96 12.10
N GLU A 56 5.66 4.62 12.50
CA GLU A 56 6.81 3.93 13.10
C GLU A 56 6.45 3.28 14.43
N LYS A 57 5.69 3.98 15.29
CA LYS A 57 5.16 3.39 16.51
C LYS A 57 4.33 2.13 16.20
N ARG A 58 3.43 2.22 15.24
CA ARG A 58 2.60 1.09 14.84
C ARG A 58 3.42 -0.06 14.24
N TYR A 59 4.44 0.24 13.44
CA TYR A 59 5.37 -0.75 12.92
C TYR A 59 6.05 -1.53 14.04
N LEU A 60 6.57 -0.83 15.04
CA LEU A 60 7.25 -1.45 16.19
C LEU A 60 6.28 -2.31 17.03
N GLU A 61 5.04 -1.87 17.23
CA GLU A 61 4.01 -2.65 17.91
C GLU A 61 3.74 -3.98 17.20
N LEU A 62 3.68 -3.97 15.87
CA LEU A 62 3.42 -5.18 15.07
C LEU A 62 4.63 -6.10 15.02
N ILE A 63 5.79 -5.56 14.64
CA ILE A 63 6.97 -6.39 14.40
C ILE A 63 7.48 -7.08 15.67
N ASN A 64 7.27 -6.48 16.83
CA ASN A 64 7.64 -7.06 18.13
C ASN A 64 6.79 -8.27 18.54
N GLN A 65 5.67 -8.55 17.86
CA GLN A 65 4.87 -9.76 18.09
C GLN A 65 5.52 -11.00 17.46
N TYR A 66 6.48 -10.80 16.56
CA TYR A 66 7.19 -11.82 15.81
C TYR A 66 8.61 -12.03 16.35
N ASN A 67 9.04 -13.26 16.45
CA ASN A 67 10.44 -13.56 16.81
C ASN A 67 11.40 -13.25 15.64
N LYS A 68 12.71 -13.36 15.86
CA LYS A 68 13.72 -12.96 14.87
C LYS A 68 13.66 -13.76 13.56
N GLU A 69 13.36 -15.05 13.64
CA GLU A 69 13.21 -15.92 12.46
C GLU A 69 11.95 -15.54 11.68
N GLU A 70 10.85 -15.27 12.38
CA GLU A 70 9.59 -14.83 11.78
C GLU A 70 9.75 -13.44 11.14
N GLN A 71 10.42 -12.50 11.81
CA GLN A 71 10.75 -11.17 11.25
C GLN A 71 11.54 -11.30 9.94
N SER A 72 12.56 -12.17 9.91
CA SER A 72 13.33 -12.44 8.71
C SER A 72 12.48 -13.02 7.59
N ALA A 73 11.54 -13.91 7.92
CA ALA A 73 10.63 -14.49 6.95
C ALA A 73 9.63 -13.46 6.39
N LEU A 74 9.17 -12.48 7.19
CA LEU A 74 8.33 -11.38 6.71
C LEU A 74 9.09 -10.50 5.70
N VAL A 75 10.39 -10.25 5.93
CA VAL A 75 11.26 -9.53 4.97
C VAL A 75 11.45 -10.35 3.69
N GLU A 76 11.63 -11.68 3.78
CA GLU A 76 11.73 -12.56 2.62
C GLU A 76 10.43 -12.56 1.80
N LEU A 77 9.26 -12.55 2.45
CA LEU A 77 7.96 -12.39 1.77
C LEU A 77 7.89 -11.07 0.99
N PHE A 78 8.37 -9.96 1.57
CA PHE A 78 8.40 -8.69 0.87
C PHE A 78 9.33 -8.71 -0.35
N THR A 79 10.53 -9.29 -0.20
CA THR A 79 11.46 -9.49 -1.32
C THR A 79 10.85 -10.36 -2.41
N THR A 80 10.12 -11.40 -2.02
CA THR A 80 9.40 -12.29 -2.96
C THR A 80 8.31 -11.53 -3.70
N LEU A 81 7.56 -10.63 -3.02
CA LEU A 81 6.58 -9.77 -3.68
C LEU A 81 7.24 -8.88 -4.73
N VAL A 82 8.30 -8.15 -4.35
CA VAL A 82 9.02 -7.27 -5.28
C VAL A 82 9.48 -8.04 -6.52
N ARG A 83 10.13 -9.20 -6.32
CA ARG A 83 10.57 -10.06 -7.42
C ARG A 83 9.39 -10.49 -8.31
N THR A 84 8.30 -10.96 -7.71
CA THR A 84 7.12 -11.43 -8.46
C THR A 84 6.51 -10.32 -9.31
N LEU A 85 6.38 -9.10 -8.78
CA LEU A 85 5.85 -7.95 -9.52
C LEU A 85 6.79 -7.53 -10.66
N THR A 86 8.10 -7.57 -10.42
CA THR A 86 9.12 -7.27 -11.43
C THR A 86 9.08 -8.30 -12.57
N ASP A 87 9.09 -9.60 -12.23
CA ASP A 87 9.03 -10.69 -13.20
C ASP A 87 7.76 -10.62 -14.08
N GLU A 88 6.62 -10.17 -13.50
CA GLU A 88 5.40 -9.96 -14.28
C GLU A 88 5.59 -8.91 -15.36
N VAL A 89 6.13 -7.75 -15.00
CA VAL A 89 6.35 -6.66 -15.96
C VAL A 89 7.42 -7.07 -17.00
N GLU A 90 8.51 -7.71 -16.58
CA GLU A 90 9.57 -8.15 -17.50
C GLU A 90 9.08 -9.24 -18.49
N THR A 91 8.21 -10.13 -18.05
CA THR A 91 7.73 -11.26 -18.86
C THR A 91 6.55 -10.88 -19.75
N SER A 92 5.57 -10.13 -19.22
CA SER A 92 4.33 -9.80 -19.93
C SER A 92 4.34 -8.40 -20.54
N GLY A 93 5.25 -7.53 -20.11
CA GLY A 93 5.31 -6.11 -20.48
C GLY A 93 4.27 -5.24 -19.76
N THR A 94 3.48 -5.82 -18.86
CA THR A 94 2.35 -5.14 -18.20
C THR A 94 2.25 -5.52 -16.72
N PRO A 95 1.82 -4.59 -15.83
CA PRO A 95 1.55 -4.90 -14.42
C PRO A 95 0.33 -5.82 -14.25
N ARG A 96 0.28 -6.54 -13.11
CA ARG A 96 -0.79 -7.49 -12.78
C ARG A 96 -1.09 -7.50 -11.29
N ASP A 97 -2.35 -7.75 -10.90
CA ASP A 97 -2.75 -7.87 -9.49
C ASP A 97 -2.30 -9.22 -8.92
N VAL A 98 -1.17 -9.21 -8.23
CA VAL A 98 -0.59 -10.38 -7.57
C VAL A 98 -1.19 -10.58 -6.18
N LEU A 99 -1.39 -9.51 -5.40
CA LEU A 99 -1.91 -9.64 -4.03
C LEU A 99 -3.38 -10.07 -3.99
N GLY A 100 -4.19 -9.70 -4.97
CA GLY A 100 -5.53 -10.25 -5.12
C GLY A 100 -5.51 -11.77 -5.38
N GLU A 101 -4.58 -12.26 -6.18
CA GLU A 101 -4.38 -13.70 -6.40
C GLU A 101 -3.91 -14.41 -5.12
N VAL A 102 -2.99 -13.80 -4.35
CA VAL A 102 -2.52 -14.34 -3.06
C VAL A 102 -3.67 -14.44 -2.05
N PHE A 103 -4.49 -13.40 -1.95
CA PHE A 103 -5.66 -13.39 -1.07
C PHE A 103 -6.64 -14.53 -1.38
N HIS A 104 -6.92 -14.76 -2.66
CA HIS A 104 -7.74 -15.90 -3.08
C HIS A 104 -7.06 -17.23 -2.81
N GLY A 105 -5.74 -17.32 -3.04
CA GLY A 105 -4.96 -18.53 -2.81
C GLY A 105 -4.83 -18.96 -1.36
N LEU A 106 -4.91 -18.00 -0.43
CA LEU A 106 -4.98 -18.25 1.00
C LEU A 106 -6.39 -18.58 1.50
N GLU A 107 -7.39 -18.63 0.60
CA GLU A 107 -8.81 -18.84 0.92
C GLU A 107 -9.36 -17.82 1.96
N LEU A 108 -8.77 -16.62 1.99
CA LEU A 108 -9.13 -15.55 2.92
C LEU A 108 -10.47 -14.88 2.57
N HIS A 109 -11.05 -15.22 1.42
CA HIS A 109 -12.36 -14.76 1.05
C HIS A 109 -13.41 -15.26 2.03
N ASN A 110 -13.98 -14.35 2.79
CA ASN A 110 -15.07 -14.67 3.68
C ASN A 110 -16.37 -14.79 2.87
N LYS A 111 -16.85 -16.03 2.70
CA LYS A 111 -18.13 -16.30 2.01
C LYS A 111 -19.31 -15.50 2.57
N TYR A 112 -19.23 -15.13 3.86
CA TYR A 112 -20.27 -14.37 4.56
C TYR A 112 -20.14 -12.85 4.35
N LYS A 113 -18.93 -12.32 4.02
CA LYS A 113 -18.70 -10.89 3.74
C LYS A 113 -18.76 -10.55 2.25
N GLY A 114 -18.83 -11.56 1.37
CA GLY A 114 -18.95 -11.36 -0.08
C GLY A 114 -17.76 -10.62 -0.73
N GLN A 115 -16.59 -10.63 -0.10
CA GLN A 115 -15.40 -9.92 -0.57
C GLN A 115 -14.67 -10.78 -1.60
N PHE A 116 -14.89 -10.48 -2.88
CA PHE A 116 -14.23 -11.13 -4.01
C PHE A 116 -13.54 -10.05 -4.87
N PHE A 117 -12.26 -10.21 -5.12
CA PHE A 117 -11.54 -9.32 -6.04
C PHE A 117 -11.85 -9.68 -7.49
N THR A 118 -11.92 -8.66 -8.32
CA THR A 118 -12.20 -8.82 -9.75
C THR A 118 -11.03 -9.55 -10.43
N PRO A 119 -11.29 -10.62 -11.20
CA PRO A 119 -10.22 -11.34 -11.90
C PRO A 119 -9.42 -10.44 -12.84
N ASN A 120 -8.09 -10.64 -12.92
CA ASN A 120 -7.16 -9.84 -13.72
C ASN A 120 -7.62 -9.60 -15.16
N HIS A 121 -8.11 -10.64 -15.88
CA HIS A 121 -8.57 -10.49 -17.25
C HIS A 121 -9.78 -9.56 -17.41
N ILE A 122 -10.63 -9.44 -16.38
CA ILE A 122 -11.75 -8.50 -16.37
C ILE A 122 -11.21 -7.08 -16.11
N CYS A 123 -10.26 -6.93 -15.18
CA CYS A 123 -9.61 -5.65 -14.92
C CYS A 123 -8.90 -5.10 -16.18
N GLU A 124 -8.17 -5.95 -16.89
CA GLU A 124 -7.52 -5.58 -18.16
C GLU A 124 -8.55 -5.21 -19.24
N PHE A 125 -9.63 -5.98 -19.37
CA PHE A 125 -10.71 -5.66 -20.31
C PHE A 125 -11.33 -4.29 -20.02
N MET A 126 -11.65 -4.02 -18.76
CA MET A 126 -12.20 -2.72 -18.33
C MET A 126 -11.18 -1.58 -18.56
N GLY A 127 -9.92 -1.80 -18.24
CA GLY A 127 -8.85 -0.83 -18.51
C GLY A 127 -8.75 -0.48 -20.00
N ARG A 128 -8.78 -1.48 -20.88
CA ARG A 128 -8.78 -1.26 -22.36
C ARG A 128 -10.01 -0.50 -22.82
N ALA A 129 -11.19 -0.75 -22.25
CA ALA A 129 -12.41 -0.04 -22.59
C ALA A 129 -12.32 1.45 -22.21
N VAL A 130 -11.65 1.77 -21.08
CA VAL A 130 -11.43 3.17 -20.65
C VAL A 130 -10.45 3.88 -21.57
N ILE A 131 -9.34 3.23 -21.95
CA ILE A 131 -8.28 3.81 -22.80
C ILE A 131 -8.75 3.99 -24.26
N ALA A 132 -9.71 3.22 -24.73
CA ALA A 132 -10.20 3.29 -26.12
C ALA A 132 -10.97 4.58 -26.48
N GLY A 133 -11.21 5.48 -25.51
CA GLY A 133 -11.86 6.79 -25.71
C GLY A 133 -10.88 7.93 -25.99
N ASP A 134 -11.23 9.11 -25.52
CA ASP A 134 -10.46 10.36 -25.72
C ASP A 134 -9.18 10.47 -24.85
N THR A 135 -8.70 9.35 -24.31
CA THR A 135 -7.58 9.29 -23.36
C THR A 135 -6.30 9.86 -23.93
N GLU A 136 -6.00 9.57 -25.20
CA GLU A 136 -4.82 10.08 -25.88
C GLU A 136 -4.87 11.60 -26.04
N GLU A 137 -6.05 12.16 -26.37
CA GLU A 137 -6.27 13.61 -26.47
C GLU A 137 -6.05 14.29 -25.11
N VAL A 138 -6.64 13.72 -24.03
CA VAL A 138 -6.47 14.23 -22.65
C VAL A 138 -5.01 14.19 -22.22
N ILE A 139 -4.27 13.11 -22.50
CA ILE A 139 -2.84 13.00 -22.19
C ILE A 139 -2.04 14.05 -22.96
N ASN A 140 -2.33 14.24 -24.24
CA ASN A 140 -1.65 15.25 -25.05
C ASN A 140 -1.90 16.69 -24.56
N GLU A 141 -3.09 16.98 -24.06
CA GLU A 141 -3.45 18.31 -23.56
C GLU A 141 -2.94 18.57 -22.13
N ARG A 142 -3.12 17.61 -21.22
CA ARG A 142 -2.85 17.78 -19.77
C ARG A 142 -1.57 17.11 -19.30
N GLY A 143 -0.99 16.22 -20.11
CA GLY A 143 0.15 15.39 -19.76
C GLY A 143 -0.18 14.17 -18.90
N PHE A 144 -1.43 13.99 -18.45
CA PHE A 144 -1.87 12.84 -17.66
C PHE A 144 -3.39 12.70 -17.59
N ILE A 145 -3.86 11.52 -17.23
CA ILE A 145 -5.25 11.25 -16.85
C ILE A 145 -5.38 11.09 -15.33
N SER A 146 -6.50 11.55 -14.78
CA SER A 146 -6.88 11.35 -13.38
C SER A 146 -7.98 10.30 -13.27
N VAL A 147 -7.83 9.36 -12.35
CA VAL A 147 -8.78 8.26 -12.13
C VAL A 147 -9.22 8.23 -10.67
N CYS A 148 -10.52 8.03 -10.45
CA CYS A 148 -11.10 7.81 -9.13
C CYS A 148 -11.63 6.38 -9.04
N GLU A 149 -11.15 5.61 -8.03
CA GLU A 149 -11.61 4.25 -7.73
C GLU A 149 -12.17 4.20 -6.31
N PRO A 150 -13.51 4.21 -6.15
CA PRO A 150 -14.13 4.32 -4.84
C PRO A 150 -14.13 3.04 -4.00
N CYS A 151 -13.77 1.88 -4.57
CA CYS A 151 -13.74 0.57 -3.91
C CYS A 151 -12.54 -0.22 -4.40
N VAL A 152 -11.33 0.25 -4.09
CA VAL A 152 -10.09 -0.17 -4.75
C VAL A 152 -9.73 -1.64 -4.57
N GLY A 153 -10.14 -2.28 -3.48
CA GLY A 153 -9.79 -3.67 -3.19
C GLY A 153 -8.27 -3.87 -3.15
N SER A 154 -7.78 -4.86 -3.87
CA SER A 154 -6.33 -5.10 -4.06
C SER A 154 -5.64 -4.11 -5.00
N GLY A 155 -6.39 -3.23 -5.66
CA GLY A 155 -5.88 -2.35 -6.72
C GLY A 155 -6.09 -2.88 -8.14
N GLY A 156 -6.79 -4.00 -8.29
CA GLY A 156 -6.88 -4.73 -9.54
C GLY A 156 -7.37 -3.91 -10.73
N LEU A 157 -8.41 -3.07 -10.58
CA LEU A 157 -8.92 -2.21 -11.68
C LEU A 157 -7.90 -1.14 -12.09
N VAL A 158 -7.23 -0.52 -11.13
CA VAL A 158 -6.16 0.47 -11.38
C VAL A 158 -4.98 -0.18 -12.10
N ILE A 159 -4.57 -1.38 -11.65
CA ILE A 159 -3.49 -2.15 -12.27
C ILE A 159 -3.89 -2.59 -13.69
N GLY A 160 -5.14 -3.00 -13.91
CA GLY A 160 -5.66 -3.32 -15.23
C GLY A 160 -5.66 -2.12 -16.19
N LEU A 161 -5.96 -0.92 -15.68
CA LEU A 161 -5.84 0.32 -16.45
C LEU A 161 -4.37 0.62 -16.79
N ALA A 162 -3.46 0.51 -15.82
CA ALA A 162 -2.02 0.69 -16.07
C ALA A 162 -1.48 -0.31 -17.10
N ALA A 163 -1.97 -1.56 -17.07
CA ALA A 163 -1.65 -2.58 -18.08
C ALA A 163 -2.15 -2.18 -19.48
N ALA A 164 -3.37 -1.64 -19.57
CA ALA A 164 -3.92 -1.12 -20.83
C ALA A 164 -3.12 0.08 -21.34
N MET A 165 -2.73 1.01 -20.47
CA MET A 165 -1.85 2.15 -20.83
C MET A 165 -0.53 1.66 -21.40
N ALA A 166 0.16 0.73 -20.72
CA ALA A 166 1.41 0.16 -21.20
C ALA A 166 1.26 -0.54 -22.57
N TYR A 167 0.16 -1.26 -22.79
CA TYR A 167 -0.16 -1.86 -24.08
C TYR A 167 -0.27 -0.81 -25.19
N HIS A 168 -0.87 0.34 -24.92
CA HIS A 168 -1.00 1.48 -25.83
C HIS A 168 0.23 2.40 -25.86
N LYS A 169 1.35 2.00 -25.20
CA LYS A 169 2.62 2.74 -25.15
C LYS A 169 2.58 4.02 -24.33
N HIS A 170 1.60 4.18 -23.47
CA HIS A 170 1.55 5.23 -22.47
C HIS A 170 2.34 4.84 -21.23
N ASN A 171 2.97 5.80 -20.59
CA ASN A 171 3.71 5.58 -19.36
C ASN A 171 2.82 5.86 -18.14
N TYR A 172 2.21 4.83 -17.57
CA TYR A 172 1.35 4.94 -16.40
C TYR A 172 2.04 5.51 -15.15
N GLN A 173 3.38 5.52 -15.11
CA GLN A 173 4.12 6.11 -13.98
C GLN A 173 4.17 7.65 -14.04
N THR A 174 3.95 8.23 -15.20
CA THR A 174 4.02 9.68 -15.44
C THR A 174 2.77 10.29 -16.04
N GLU A 175 1.90 9.46 -16.63
CA GLU A 175 0.69 9.87 -17.34
C GLU A 175 -0.61 9.43 -16.66
N LEU A 176 -0.52 8.79 -15.48
CA LEU A 176 -1.67 8.39 -14.68
C LEU A 176 -1.51 8.93 -13.26
N VAL A 177 -2.60 9.46 -12.68
CA VAL A 177 -2.71 9.72 -11.25
C VAL A 177 -4.02 9.15 -10.72
N VAL A 178 -3.98 8.55 -9.54
CA VAL A 178 -5.09 7.80 -8.97
C VAL A 178 -5.50 8.37 -7.61
N THR A 179 -6.80 8.60 -7.42
CA THR A 179 -7.42 8.73 -6.10
C THR A 179 -8.27 7.50 -5.87
N ALA A 180 -7.87 6.68 -4.89
CA ALA A 180 -8.53 5.43 -4.56
C ALA A 180 -9.09 5.45 -3.13
N CYS A 181 -10.13 4.67 -2.86
CA CYS A 181 -10.71 4.54 -1.53
C CYS A 181 -11.08 3.08 -1.25
N ASP A 182 -10.95 2.66 0.00
CA ASP A 182 -11.54 1.43 0.49
C ASP A 182 -11.88 1.55 1.98
N ILE A 183 -12.94 0.87 2.40
CA ILE A 183 -13.39 0.80 3.79
C ILE A 183 -12.58 -0.22 4.60
N ASP A 184 -11.94 -1.19 3.94
CA ASP A 184 -11.11 -2.22 4.55
C ASP A 184 -9.65 -1.81 4.47
N ILE A 185 -9.04 -1.50 5.62
CA ILE A 185 -7.61 -1.10 5.71
C ILE A 185 -6.67 -2.11 5.07
N LYS A 186 -7.01 -3.39 5.08
CA LYS A 186 -6.24 -4.45 4.44
C LYS A 186 -6.23 -4.26 2.90
N CYS A 187 -7.37 -3.91 2.32
CA CYS A 187 -7.45 -3.55 0.90
C CYS A 187 -6.61 -2.32 0.58
N VAL A 188 -6.67 -1.31 1.43
CA VAL A 188 -5.81 -0.11 1.32
C VAL A 188 -4.34 -0.49 1.29
N HIS A 189 -3.88 -1.35 2.21
CA HIS A 189 -2.47 -1.79 2.24
C HIS A 189 -2.10 -2.64 1.02
N MET A 190 -2.99 -3.52 0.54
CA MET A 190 -2.75 -4.30 -0.70
C MET A 190 -2.58 -3.38 -1.91
N ALA A 191 -3.51 -2.45 -2.11
CA ALA A 191 -3.46 -1.47 -3.18
C ALA A 191 -2.21 -0.59 -3.05
N TYR A 192 -1.94 -0.06 -1.86
CA TYR A 192 -0.78 0.78 -1.61
C TYR A 192 0.54 0.10 -1.97
N LEU A 193 0.73 -1.15 -1.55
CA LEU A 193 1.95 -1.92 -1.84
C LEU A 193 2.13 -2.12 -3.34
N GLN A 194 1.12 -2.60 -4.03
CA GLN A 194 1.22 -2.89 -5.46
C GLN A 194 1.41 -1.63 -6.28
N LEU A 195 0.60 -0.58 -6.02
CA LEU A 195 0.71 0.68 -6.75
C LEU A 195 2.06 1.37 -6.49
N SER A 196 2.57 1.32 -5.25
CA SER A 196 3.91 1.83 -4.92
C SER A 196 5.01 1.11 -5.68
N LEU A 197 4.99 -0.24 -5.68
CA LEU A 197 6.02 -1.06 -6.31
C LEU A 197 5.96 -1.02 -7.85
N TYR A 198 4.80 -0.80 -8.43
CA TYR A 198 4.66 -0.54 -9.86
C TYR A 198 4.99 0.92 -10.25
N GLY A 199 5.21 1.80 -9.27
CA GLY A 199 5.50 3.21 -9.49
C GLY A 199 4.29 4.02 -9.98
N ILE A 200 3.07 3.60 -9.65
CA ILE A 200 1.84 4.31 -10.01
C ILE A 200 1.61 5.45 -9.01
N PRO A 201 1.51 6.71 -9.46
CA PRO A 201 1.16 7.82 -8.59
C PRO A 201 -0.25 7.67 -8.06
N ALA A 202 -0.40 7.51 -6.73
CA ALA A 202 -1.70 7.29 -6.12
C ALA A 202 -1.82 7.92 -4.72
N LYS A 203 -3.02 8.42 -4.44
CA LYS A 203 -3.55 8.78 -3.14
C LYS A 203 -4.60 7.74 -2.77
N ILE A 204 -4.33 6.91 -1.75
CA ILE A 204 -5.22 5.83 -1.34
C ILE A 204 -5.80 6.18 0.02
N ILE A 205 -7.12 6.25 0.10
CA ILE A 205 -7.88 6.69 1.26
C ILE A 205 -8.46 5.47 1.96
N HIS A 206 -8.12 5.28 3.23
CA HIS A 206 -8.89 4.42 4.12
C HIS A 206 -10.10 5.21 4.59
N GLY A 207 -11.29 4.82 4.15
CA GLY A 207 -12.48 5.61 4.42
C GLY A 207 -13.75 5.00 3.82
N ASN A 208 -14.84 5.71 3.97
CA ASN A 208 -16.11 5.32 3.41
C ASN A 208 -16.45 6.22 2.20
N SER A 209 -16.35 5.69 0.99
CA SER A 209 -16.60 6.41 -0.25
C SER A 209 -18.06 6.89 -0.42
N LEU A 210 -19.02 6.27 0.28
CA LEU A 210 -20.42 6.66 0.23
C LEU A 210 -20.74 7.86 1.15
N THR A 211 -20.10 7.92 2.32
CA THR A 211 -20.29 9.02 3.28
C THR A 211 -19.25 10.14 3.10
N GLY A 212 -18.17 9.87 2.40
CA GLY A 212 -17.04 10.80 2.26
C GLY A 212 -16.11 10.86 3.47
N GLU A 213 -16.31 10.01 4.48
CA GLU A 213 -15.42 9.94 5.65
C GLU A 213 -14.05 9.40 5.26
N GLN A 214 -13.00 10.06 5.76
CA GLN A 214 -11.60 9.66 5.56
C GLN A 214 -10.95 9.47 6.92
N TRP A 215 -10.41 8.27 7.18
CA TRP A 215 -9.77 7.91 8.46
C TRP A 215 -8.25 8.00 8.38
N SER A 216 -7.67 7.62 7.23
CA SER A 216 -6.24 7.81 6.95
C SER A 216 -5.99 7.91 5.45
N VAL A 217 -4.85 8.47 5.06
CA VAL A 217 -4.46 8.62 3.65
C VAL A 217 -3.04 8.09 3.45
N TRP A 218 -2.85 7.33 2.37
CA TRP A 218 -1.60 6.72 1.98
C TRP A 218 -1.18 7.22 0.59
N TYR A 219 -0.07 7.93 0.53
CA TYR A 219 0.49 8.45 -0.72
C TYR A 219 1.61 7.54 -1.19
N THR A 220 1.54 7.05 -2.44
CA THR A 220 2.63 6.25 -3.01
C THR A 220 3.90 7.10 -3.16
N PRO A 221 5.11 6.49 -3.11
CA PRO A 221 6.36 7.23 -3.30
C PRO A 221 6.37 8.07 -4.57
N THR A 222 5.86 7.53 -5.67
CA THR A 222 5.78 8.24 -6.95
C THR A 222 4.86 9.47 -6.89
N TYR A 223 3.78 9.40 -6.10
CA TYR A 223 2.91 10.57 -5.89
C TYR A 223 3.65 11.70 -5.16
N ILE A 224 4.35 11.37 -4.07
CA ILE A 224 5.08 12.36 -3.25
C ILE A 224 6.27 12.94 -4.02
N VAL A 225 7.17 12.08 -4.51
CA VAL A 225 8.39 12.48 -5.21
C VAL A 225 8.09 13.19 -6.54
N GLY A 226 7.03 12.75 -7.23
CA GLY A 226 6.55 13.36 -8.48
C GLY A 226 5.79 14.68 -8.28
N LEU A 227 5.62 15.15 -7.03
CA LEU A 227 4.89 16.38 -6.69
C LEU A 227 3.47 16.42 -7.30
N TRP A 228 2.81 15.27 -7.32
CA TRP A 228 1.52 15.13 -7.99
C TRP A 228 0.43 16.01 -7.41
N ALA A 229 0.46 16.30 -6.11
CA ALA A 229 -0.46 17.26 -5.49
C ALA A 229 -0.43 18.63 -6.21
N LEU A 230 0.76 19.12 -6.54
CA LEU A 230 0.91 20.39 -7.29
C LEU A 230 0.44 20.26 -8.75
N ARG A 231 0.68 19.11 -9.40
CA ARG A 231 0.22 18.85 -10.77
C ARG A 231 -1.30 18.76 -10.87
N GLU A 232 -1.98 18.29 -9.80
CA GLU A 232 -3.44 18.25 -9.70
C GLU A 232 -4.06 19.60 -9.32
N GLY A 233 -3.27 20.64 -9.09
CA GLY A 233 -3.73 22.00 -8.84
C GLY A 233 -3.73 22.43 -7.38
N THR A 234 -3.18 21.62 -6.46
CA THR A 234 -2.92 22.04 -5.07
C THR A 234 -1.80 23.10 -5.09
N THR A 235 -2.01 24.23 -4.42
CA THR A 235 -0.99 25.28 -4.36
C THR A 235 0.10 24.96 -3.34
N ILE A 236 1.28 25.57 -3.50
CA ILE A 236 2.36 25.45 -2.50
C ILE A 236 1.89 25.98 -1.14
N GLU A 237 1.03 27.00 -1.14
CA GLU A 237 0.44 27.57 0.07
C GLU A 237 -0.49 26.58 0.79
N ASP A 238 -1.28 25.78 0.04
CA ASP A 238 -2.14 24.74 0.61
C ASP A 238 -1.30 23.59 1.22
N VAL A 239 -0.21 23.23 0.57
CA VAL A 239 0.73 22.23 1.09
C VAL A 239 1.41 22.74 2.36
N ALA A 240 1.86 24.00 2.37
CA ALA A 240 2.49 24.63 3.55
C ALA A 240 1.51 24.67 4.75
N LYS A 241 0.26 25.11 4.53
CA LYS A 241 -0.77 25.11 5.56
C LYS A 241 -1.08 23.71 6.11
N ALA A 242 -1.11 22.70 5.25
CA ALA A 242 -1.33 21.33 5.68
C ALA A 242 -0.20 20.81 6.59
N VAL A 243 1.05 21.18 6.29
CA VAL A 243 2.23 20.86 7.11
C VAL A 243 2.19 21.60 8.44
N GLU A 244 1.90 22.91 8.43
CA GLU A 244 1.79 23.72 9.65
C GLU A 244 0.69 23.20 10.59
N ASN A 245 -0.50 22.91 10.07
CA ASN A 245 -1.60 22.36 10.86
C ASN A 245 -1.22 21.03 11.53
N LYS A 246 -0.48 20.15 10.82
CA LYS A 246 -0.05 18.87 11.37
C LYS A 246 1.05 19.04 12.42
N GLN A 247 1.97 19.99 12.23
CA GLN A 247 2.96 20.35 13.24
C GLN A 247 2.32 20.90 14.53
N GLU A 248 1.27 21.72 14.41
CA GLU A 248 0.52 22.21 15.57
C GLU A 248 -0.23 21.07 16.30
N GLU A 249 -0.77 20.11 15.57
CA GLU A 249 -1.44 18.93 16.12
C GLU A 249 -0.45 18.06 16.91
N ILE A 250 0.72 17.79 16.35
CA ILE A 250 1.81 17.07 17.02
C ILE A 250 2.26 17.82 18.27
N THR A 251 2.46 19.13 18.18
CA THR A 251 2.89 19.97 19.32
C THR A 251 1.86 19.96 20.44
N ARG A 252 0.56 20.01 20.13
CA ARG A 252 -0.52 19.90 21.13
C ARG A 252 -0.48 18.56 21.86
N HIS A 253 -0.31 17.44 21.15
CA HIS A 253 -0.21 16.11 21.77
C HIS A 253 1.05 15.94 22.63
N VAL A 254 2.18 16.54 22.25
CA VAL A 254 3.42 16.50 23.05
C VAL A 254 3.30 17.31 24.35
N VAL A 255 2.52 18.38 24.35
CA VAL A 255 2.27 19.21 25.58
C VAL A 255 1.36 18.50 26.57
N GLU A 256 0.52 17.56 26.13
CA GLU A 256 -0.38 16.77 26.99
C GLU A 256 0.29 15.56 27.65
N ILE A 257 1.54 15.23 27.32
CA ILE A 257 2.31 14.19 28.02
C ILE A 257 2.74 14.80 29.38
N PRO A 258 2.27 14.27 30.52
CA PRO A 258 2.75 14.75 31.82
C PRO A 258 4.26 14.61 31.88
N GLN A 259 4.95 15.72 32.16
CA GLN A 259 6.36 15.66 32.52
C GLN A 259 6.45 14.97 33.89
N GLU A 260 6.51 13.63 33.91
CA GLU A 260 7.08 12.94 35.05
C GLU A 260 8.54 13.38 35.11
N GLU A 261 8.89 14.05 36.21
CA GLU A 261 10.26 14.45 36.49
C GLU A 261 11.14 13.20 36.46
N PHE A 262 11.91 13.04 35.40
CA PHE A 262 12.94 12.02 35.31
C PHE A 262 14.06 12.42 36.27
N GLU A 263 13.95 12.06 37.54
CA GLU A 263 15.09 12.06 38.45
C GLU A 263 16.05 10.95 38.05
N LEU A 264 17.15 11.36 37.41
CA LEU A 264 18.29 10.47 37.16
C LEU A 264 18.89 10.05 38.50
N LYS A 265 18.62 8.85 38.97
CA LYS A 265 19.26 8.29 40.15
C LYS A 265 20.68 7.87 39.78
N VAL A 266 21.65 8.65 40.30
CA VAL A 266 23.08 8.36 40.17
C VAL A 266 23.49 7.57 41.42
N ASP A 267 24.19 6.44 41.25
CA ASP A 267 24.71 5.67 42.39
C ASP A 267 25.96 6.31 43.00
N GLU A 268 26.42 5.75 44.11
CA GLU A 268 27.60 6.25 44.87
C GLU A 268 28.91 6.26 44.07
N ASN A 269 28.95 5.63 42.90
CA ASN A 269 30.07 5.56 41.99
C ASN A 269 29.91 6.45 40.75
N GLY A 270 28.84 7.28 40.70
CA GLY A 270 28.57 8.19 39.60
C GLY A 270 27.96 7.50 38.34
N GLN A 271 27.46 6.28 38.47
CA GLN A 271 26.79 5.59 37.36
C GLN A 271 25.28 5.82 37.36
N ILE A 272 24.72 6.15 36.18
CA ILE A 272 23.30 6.31 35.99
C ILE A 272 22.65 4.93 35.93
N ARG A 273 21.72 4.66 36.87
CA ARG A 273 20.86 3.49 36.80
C ARG A 273 19.63 3.83 35.97
N LEU A 274 19.44 3.10 34.88
CA LEU A 274 18.31 3.24 33.97
C LEU A 274 17.07 2.45 34.41
N PHE A 275 17.09 1.76 35.58
CA PHE A 275 15.94 1.08 36.22
C PHE A 275 16.24 0.87 37.72
#